data_2271bb8b6dde5a0428b7a4e52e84ed42
#
_entry.id   2271bb8b6dde5a0428b7a4e52e84ed42
#
_cell.length_a   1.000
_cell.length_b   1.000
_cell.length_c   1.000
_cell.angle_alpha   90.00
_cell.angle_beta   90.00
_cell.angle_gamma   90.00
#
_symmetry.space_group_name_H-M   'P 1'
#
loop_
_entity.id
_entity.type
_entity.pdbx_description
1 polymer ?
#
loop_
_entity_poly.entity_id
_entity_poly.type
_entity_poly.pdbx_seq_one_letter_code
_entity_poly.pdbx_strand_id
1 'polypeptide(L)'
;LKTALRYKSYWKDKGGITVSGGEPLMQMDFLIDLFKKAKEQGVHTNIDTSGAVFTKEEPFFGKLQELLKYTDMLMLDIKHIDDEQHKILTGQSNKNILEFARYLSDIKKPIWIRHVLVPERSDKDEYLERLHDFIETLDNVERVEVLPYHTLGAYKWKELGYDYKLEGIDPPT
;
A
#
# COMPACT_ATOMS: atom_id res chain seq x y z
N LEU A 1 2.05 12.09 16.90
CA LEU A 1 0.64 12.03 17.28
C LEU A 1 0.09 13.42 17.67
N LYS A 2 0.76 14.19 18.59
CA LYS A 2 0.29 15.51 19.06
C LYS A 2 -0.10 16.46 17.92
N THR A 3 0.68 16.51 16.84
CA THR A 3 0.38 17.34 15.67
C THR A 3 -0.87 16.84 14.93
N ALA A 4 -0.99 15.54 14.73
CA ALA A 4 -2.15 14.94 14.08
C ALA A 4 -3.45 15.22 14.87
N LEU A 5 -3.42 15.11 16.20
CA LEU A 5 -4.58 15.35 17.04
C LEU A 5 -5.14 16.79 16.97
N ARG A 6 -4.34 17.77 16.54
CA ARG A 6 -4.85 19.14 16.29
C ARG A 6 -5.90 19.19 15.18
N TYR A 7 -5.88 18.20 14.28
CA TYR A 7 -6.81 18.09 13.15
C TYR A 7 -7.99 17.16 13.45
N LYS A 8 -8.12 16.66 14.70
CA LYS A 8 -9.17 15.70 15.09
C LYS A 8 -10.58 16.20 14.75
N SER A 9 -10.85 17.50 14.86
CA SER A 9 -12.13 18.11 14.50
C SER A 9 -12.52 17.93 13.01
N TYR A 10 -11.54 17.75 12.14
CA TYR A 10 -11.76 17.53 10.70
C TYR A 10 -12.05 16.07 10.37
N TRP A 11 -11.69 15.12 11.26
CA TRP A 11 -11.83 13.68 10.98
C TRP A 11 -13.27 13.18 11.10
N LYS A 12 -14.13 13.95 11.80
CA LYS A 12 -15.48 13.52 12.17
C LYS A 12 -15.43 12.13 12.84
N ASP A 13 -16.42 11.28 12.57
CA ASP A 13 -16.54 9.96 13.19
C ASP A 13 -15.76 8.85 12.44
N LYS A 14 -15.23 9.15 11.25
CA LYS A 14 -14.62 8.13 10.35
C LYS A 14 -13.17 8.41 9.98
N GLY A 15 -12.58 9.48 10.48
CA GLY A 15 -11.21 9.84 10.14
C GLY A 15 -10.20 9.31 11.15
N GLY A 16 -8.93 9.46 10.80
CA GLY A 16 -7.83 9.01 11.64
C GLY A 16 -6.48 9.43 11.09
N ILE A 17 -5.48 8.59 11.31
CA ILE A 17 -4.15 8.80 10.78
C ILE A 17 -3.80 7.69 9.78
N THR A 18 -3.25 8.10 8.65
CA THR A 18 -2.59 7.19 7.70
C THR A 18 -1.10 7.44 7.75
N VAL A 19 -0.32 6.39 7.93
CA VAL A 19 1.13 6.46 7.81
C VAL A 19 1.54 5.92 6.44
N SER A 20 2.20 6.78 5.68
CA SER A 20 2.81 6.48 4.40
C SER A 20 4.29 6.92 4.44
N GLY A 21 4.94 7.03 3.31
CA GLY A 21 6.32 7.49 3.22
C GLY A 21 7.08 6.59 2.26
N GLY A 22 8.35 6.31 2.37
CA GLY A 22 8.98 5.26 1.57
C GLY A 22 8.21 3.93 1.73
N GLU A 23 8.66 3.06 2.64
CA GLU A 23 7.91 1.86 3.03
C GLU A 23 7.73 1.86 4.57
N PRO A 24 6.51 2.08 5.08
CA PRO A 24 6.28 2.21 6.53
C PRO A 24 6.66 0.95 7.30
N LEU A 25 6.47 -0.24 6.71
CA LEU A 25 6.79 -1.51 7.36
C LEU A 25 8.29 -1.71 7.65
N MET A 26 9.16 -0.86 7.09
CA MET A 26 10.57 -0.79 7.46
C MET A 26 10.81 -0.13 8.83
N GLN A 27 9.78 0.51 9.41
CA GLN A 27 9.86 1.24 10.68
C GLN A 27 8.81 0.74 11.69
N MET A 28 8.61 -0.57 11.77
CA MET A 28 7.51 -1.16 12.57
C MET A 28 7.58 -0.82 14.06
N ASP A 29 8.77 -0.75 14.67
CA ASP A 29 8.89 -0.39 16.08
C ASP A 29 8.31 1.01 16.36
N PHE A 30 8.59 1.97 15.49
CA PHE A 30 7.99 3.31 15.56
C PHE A 30 6.48 3.27 15.33
N LEU A 31 6.01 2.48 14.35
CA LEU A 31 4.58 2.37 14.05
C LEU A 31 3.80 1.75 15.20
N ILE A 32 4.33 0.71 15.84
CA ILE A 32 3.73 0.07 17.01
C ILE A 32 3.51 1.10 18.12
N ASP A 33 4.54 1.86 18.46
CA ASP A 33 4.45 2.89 19.50
C ASP A 33 3.46 4.00 19.14
N LEU A 34 3.48 4.45 17.89
CA LEU A 34 2.57 5.48 17.39
C LEU A 34 1.12 5.02 17.44
N PHE A 35 0.85 3.81 16.94
CA PHE A 35 -0.51 3.28 16.82
C PHE A 35 -1.10 2.88 18.16
N LYS A 36 -0.30 2.32 19.08
CA LYS A 36 -0.72 2.13 20.47
C LYS A 36 -1.27 3.42 21.09
N LYS A 37 -0.49 4.49 21.01
CA LYS A 37 -0.88 5.82 21.52
C LYS A 37 -2.08 6.42 20.77
N ALA A 38 -2.21 6.14 19.49
CA ALA A 38 -3.36 6.56 18.69
C ALA A 38 -4.64 5.83 19.14
N LYS A 39 -4.55 4.53 19.37
CA LYS A 39 -5.68 3.70 19.85
C LYS A 39 -6.15 4.12 21.25
N GLU A 40 -5.23 4.49 22.16
CA GLU A 40 -5.56 5.06 23.49
C GLU A 40 -6.39 6.35 23.38
N GLN A 41 -6.28 7.08 22.25
CA GLN A 41 -7.03 8.31 21.97
C GLN A 41 -8.28 8.09 21.10
N GLY A 42 -8.62 6.81 20.82
CA GLY A 42 -9.74 6.44 19.95
C GLY A 42 -9.53 6.87 18.50
N VAL A 43 -8.29 6.92 18.02
CA VAL A 43 -7.95 7.34 16.66
C VAL A 43 -7.88 6.12 15.75
N HIS A 44 -8.54 6.18 14.60
CA HIS A 44 -8.43 5.17 13.55
C HIS A 44 -7.03 5.20 12.92
N THR A 45 -6.46 4.03 12.66
CA THR A 45 -5.07 3.85 12.20
C THR A 45 -5.03 3.09 10.89
N ASN A 46 -4.30 3.62 9.94
CA ASN A 46 -4.13 3.05 8.62
C ASN A 46 -2.66 3.06 8.17
N ILE A 47 -2.24 2.02 7.48
CA ILE A 47 -0.92 1.91 6.86
C ILE A 47 -1.09 1.94 5.35
N ASP A 48 -0.37 2.83 4.69
CA ASP A 48 -0.26 2.89 3.23
C ASP A 48 1.07 2.27 2.81
N THR A 49 1.03 1.07 2.24
CA THR A 49 2.21 0.23 1.98
C THR A 49 2.17 -0.45 0.63
N SER A 50 3.34 -0.71 0.09
CA SER A 50 3.50 -1.62 -1.05
C SER A 50 3.42 -3.09 -0.64
N GLY A 51 3.69 -3.43 0.62
CA GLY A 51 3.79 -4.81 1.08
C GLY A 51 5.01 -5.59 0.57
N ALA A 52 5.89 -4.96 -0.21
CA ALA A 52 7.01 -5.65 -0.86
C ALA A 52 8.01 -6.27 0.12
N VAL A 53 8.10 -5.72 1.33
CA VAL A 53 9.00 -6.20 2.39
C VAL A 53 8.42 -7.35 3.20
N PHE A 54 7.20 -7.79 2.90
CA PHE A 54 6.55 -8.85 3.65
C PHE A 54 7.34 -10.16 3.60
N THR A 55 7.49 -10.77 4.75
CA THR A 55 8.02 -12.12 4.93
C THR A 55 7.44 -12.72 6.21
N LYS A 56 7.35 -14.05 6.25
CA LYS A 56 6.99 -14.81 7.46
C LYS A 56 8.19 -15.17 8.33
N GLU A 57 9.36 -14.64 8.01
CA GLU A 57 10.58 -14.86 8.80
C GLU A 57 10.64 -13.92 10.02
N GLU A 58 11.21 -14.42 11.10
CA GLU A 58 11.49 -13.61 12.28
C GLU A 58 12.78 -12.76 12.09
N PRO A 59 12.85 -11.56 12.67
CA PRO A 59 11.90 -10.94 13.61
C PRO A 59 10.79 -10.14 12.93
N PHE A 60 10.73 -10.08 11.61
CA PHE A 60 9.77 -9.26 10.86
C PHE A 60 8.33 -9.69 11.17
N PHE A 61 8.06 -11.00 11.11
CA PHE A 61 6.69 -11.51 11.22
C PHE A 61 6.09 -11.26 12.61
N GLY A 62 6.84 -11.48 13.67
CA GLY A 62 6.38 -11.18 15.03
C GLY A 62 6.08 -9.70 15.25
N LYS A 63 6.92 -8.80 14.69
CA LYS A 63 6.67 -7.35 14.75
C LYS A 63 5.44 -6.95 13.93
N LEU A 64 5.26 -7.53 12.75
CA LEU A 64 4.08 -7.30 11.93
C LEU A 64 2.79 -7.72 12.66
N GLN A 65 2.78 -8.90 13.27
CA GLN A 65 1.64 -9.38 14.05
C GLN A 65 1.31 -8.44 15.22
N GLU A 66 2.32 -7.92 15.91
CA GLU A 66 2.12 -6.93 16.97
C GLU A 66 1.55 -5.61 16.41
N LEU A 67 2.11 -5.09 15.31
CA LEU A 67 1.63 -3.87 14.65
C LEU A 67 0.17 -4.00 14.23
N LEU A 68 -0.21 -5.13 13.66
CA LEU A 68 -1.57 -5.37 13.15
C LEU A 68 -2.64 -5.37 14.26
N LYS A 69 -2.28 -5.58 15.55
CA LYS A 69 -3.22 -5.43 16.66
C LYS A 69 -3.71 -3.99 16.82
N TYR A 70 -2.90 -3.02 16.44
CA TYR A 70 -3.19 -1.58 16.57
C TYR A 70 -3.51 -0.91 15.24
N THR A 71 -3.55 -1.68 14.15
CA THR A 71 -3.88 -1.22 12.80
C THR A 71 -5.32 -1.56 12.48
N ASP A 72 -6.14 -0.58 12.13
CA ASP A 72 -7.54 -0.83 11.76
C ASP A 72 -7.67 -1.32 10.32
N MET A 73 -6.92 -0.74 9.39
CA MET A 73 -6.92 -1.15 7.98
C MET A 73 -5.57 -0.88 7.32
N LEU A 74 -5.40 -1.43 6.12
CA LEU A 74 -4.25 -1.10 5.27
C LEU A 74 -4.73 -0.67 3.89
N MET A 75 -3.99 0.24 3.28
CA MET A 75 -4.03 0.49 1.83
C MET A 75 -2.84 -0.23 1.21
N LEU A 76 -3.11 -1.22 0.37
CA LEU A 76 -2.10 -2.08 -0.25
C LEU A 76 -2.01 -1.77 -1.74
N ASP A 77 -0.83 -1.39 -2.19
CA ASP A 77 -0.56 -1.11 -3.58
C ASP A 77 -0.22 -2.39 -4.35
N ILE A 78 -1.02 -2.77 -5.34
CA ILE A 78 -0.68 -3.78 -6.33
C ILE A 78 -0.39 -3.08 -7.65
N LYS A 79 0.89 -2.81 -7.93
CA LYS A 79 1.29 -2.03 -9.12
C LYS A 79 1.12 -2.79 -10.43
N HIS A 80 1.26 -4.11 -10.40
CA HIS A 80 0.99 -4.99 -11.52
C HIS A 80 0.73 -6.42 -11.04
N ILE A 81 -0.22 -7.12 -11.63
CA ILE A 81 -0.55 -8.50 -11.25
C ILE A 81 0.45 -9.53 -11.80
N ASP A 82 1.02 -9.28 -12.96
CA ASP A 82 2.05 -10.13 -13.55
C ASP A 82 3.42 -9.81 -12.95
N ASP A 83 4.16 -10.84 -12.51
CA ASP A 83 5.44 -10.68 -11.78
C ASP A 83 6.53 -10.08 -12.65
N GLU A 84 6.62 -10.48 -13.92
CA GLU A 84 7.66 -9.95 -14.82
C GLU A 84 7.38 -8.48 -15.17
N GLN A 85 6.11 -8.15 -15.45
CA GLN A 85 5.73 -6.75 -15.69
C GLN A 85 5.88 -5.90 -14.43
N HIS A 86 5.60 -6.47 -13.26
CA HIS A 86 5.85 -5.78 -11.98
C HIS A 86 7.33 -5.47 -11.79
N LYS A 87 8.24 -6.40 -12.11
CA LYS A 87 9.69 -6.17 -12.07
C LYS A 87 10.14 -5.08 -13.05
N ILE A 88 9.56 -5.07 -14.26
CA ILE A 88 9.84 -4.02 -15.24
C ILE A 88 9.42 -2.65 -14.70
N LEU A 89 8.25 -2.57 -14.08
CA LEU A 89 7.66 -1.32 -13.59
C LEU A 89 8.34 -0.80 -12.31
N THR A 90 8.66 -1.71 -11.36
CA THR A 90 9.08 -1.34 -10.01
C THR A 90 10.51 -1.77 -9.65
N GLY A 91 11.10 -2.66 -10.41
CA GLY A 91 12.38 -3.29 -10.11
C GLY A 91 12.29 -4.48 -9.15
N GLN A 92 11.11 -4.86 -8.68
CA GLN A 92 10.92 -5.92 -7.67
C GLN A 92 9.81 -6.90 -8.07
N SER A 93 9.84 -8.11 -7.49
CA SER A 93 8.77 -9.09 -7.61
C SER A 93 7.52 -8.69 -6.83
N ASN A 94 6.34 -9.06 -7.35
CA ASN A 94 5.07 -8.88 -6.65
C ASN A 94 4.70 -10.05 -5.71
N LYS A 95 5.50 -11.11 -5.66
CA LYS A 95 5.17 -12.34 -4.91
C LYS A 95 4.88 -12.06 -3.44
N ASN A 96 5.75 -11.29 -2.77
CA ASN A 96 5.56 -10.93 -1.37
C ASN A 96 4.31 -10.08 -1.16
N ILE A 97 3.99 -9.21 -2.12
CA ILE A 97 2.81 -8.34 -2.07
C ILE A 97 1.53 -9.19 -2.13
N LEU A 98 1.46 -10.12 -3.08
CA LEU A 98 0.31 -11.02 -3.23
C LEU A 98 0.19 -12.00 -2.04
N GLU A 99 1.32 -12.46 -1.49
CA GLU A 99 1.33 -13.28 -0.28
C GLU A 99 0.86 -12.47 0.93
N PHE A 100 1.25 -11.21 1.04
CA PHE A 100 0.78 -10.31 2.09
C PHE A 100 -0.72 -10.08 2.02
N ALA A 101 -1.26 -9.83 0.81
CA ALA A 101 -2.70 -9.70 0.61
C ALA A 101 -3.47 -10.94 1.10
N ARG A 102 -3.00 -12.15 0.74
CA ARG A 102 -3.59 -13.41 1.22
C ARG A 102 -3.51 -13.55 2.74
N TYR A 103 -2.34 -13.26 3.32
CA TYR A 103 -2.19 -13.30 4.77
C TYR A 103 -3.15 -12.36 5.48
N LEU A 104 -3.32 -11.12 4.98
CA LEU A 104 -4.29 -10.17 5.53
C LEU A 104 -5.73 -10.66 5.39
N SER A 105 -6.05 -11.37 4.29
CA SER A 105 -7.34 -12.01 4.09
C SER A 105 -7.58 -13.15 5.09
N ASP A 106 -6.60 -14.03 5.29
CA ASP A 106 -6.68 -15.14 6.24
C ASP A 106 -7.00 -14.67 7.67
N ILE A 107 -6.43 -13.54 8.08
CA ILE A 107 -6.68 -12.93 9.40
C ILE A 107 -7.84 -11.92 9.40
N LYS A 108 -8.55 -11.77 8.28
CA LYS A 108 -9.68 -10.85 8.07
C LYS A 108 -9.35 -9.39 8.43
N LYS A 109 -8.12 -8.97 8.16
CA LYS A 109 -7.71 -7.58 8.35
C LYS A 109 -8.23 -6.72 7.19
N PRO A 110 -9.05 -5.68 7.42
CA PRO A 110 -9.59 -4.84 6.36
C PRO A 110 -8.49 -4.22 5.49
N ILE A 111 -8.66 -4.29 4.18
CA ILE A 111 -7.76 -3.65 3.22
C ILE A 111 -8.51 -2.88 2.14
N TRP A 112 -7.86 -1.83 1.66
CA TRP A 112 -8.16 -1.24 0.37
C TRP A 112 -7.04 -1.63 -0.60
N ILE A 113 -7.41 -2.11 -1.78
CA ILE A 113 -6.44 -2.35 -2.85
C ILE A 113 -6.34 -1.11 -3.71
N ARG A 114 -5.12 -0.66 -3.99
CA ARG A 114 -4.87 0.43 -4.93
C ARG A 114 -4.06 -0.07 -6.11
N HIS A 115 -4.50 0.32 -7.29
CA HIS A 115 -3.82 0.03 -8.55
C HIS A 115 -3.59 1.32 -9.33
N VAL A 116 -2.37 1.58 -9.77
CA VAL A 116 -2.07 2.71 -10.64
C VAL A 116 -2.16 2.26 -12.08
N LEU A 117 -3.09 2.86 -12.82
CA LEU A 117 -3.27 2.57 -14.25
C LEU A 117 -2.23 3.35 -15.06
N VAL A 118 -1.19 2.66 -15.48
CA VAL A 118 -0.12 3.20 -16.31
C VAL A 118 -0.37 2.79 -17.76
N PRO A 119 -0.62 3.73 -18.67
CA PRO A 119 -0.83 3.43 -20.08
C PRO A 119 0.31 2.59 -20.67
N GLU A 120 -0.02 1.65 -21.56
CA GLU A 120 0.91 0.73 -22.22
C GLU A 120 1.63 -0.26 -21.27
N ARG A 121 1.40 -0.18 -19.98
CA ARG A 121 2.04 -1.01 -18.96
C ARG A 121 1.05 -1.87 -18.19
N SER A 122 0.17 -1.25 -17.42
CA SER A 122 -0.76 -1.96 -16.54
C SER A 122 -2.24 -1.83 -16.95
N ASP A 123 -2.53 -1.21 -18.11
CA ASP A 123 -3.86 -0.88 -18.61
C ASP A 123 -4.47 -1.93 -19.55
N LYS A 124 -3.77 -3.03 -19.83
CA LYS A 124 -4.32 -4.09 -20.69
C LYS A 124 -5.42 -4.87 -19.98
N ASP A 125 -6.52 -5.12 -20.67
CA ASP A 125 -7.68 -5.85 -20.14
C ASP A 125 -7.28 -7.19 -19.51
N GLU A 126 -6.41 -7.98 -20.15
CA GLU A 126 -5.88 -9.23 -19.61
C GLU A 126 -5.30 -9.09 -18.21
N TYR A 127 -4.56 -8.02 -17.93
CA TYR A 127 -3.96 -7.80 -16.62
C TYR A 127 -5.00 -7.31 -15.60
N LEU A 128 -5.94 -6.50 -16.03
CA LEU A 128 -7.03 -6.02 -15.18
C LEU A 128 -7.98 -7.16 -14.79
N GLU A 129 -8.30 -8.07 -15.73
CA GLU A 129 -9.07 -9.28 -15.45
C GLU A 129 -8.33 -10.18 -14.45
N ARG A 130 -7.05 -10.45 -14.65
CA ARG A 130 -6.24 -11.25 -13.70
C ARG A 130 -6.13 -10.58 -12.33
N LEU A 131 -6.06 -9.24 -12.26
CA LEU A 131 -6.08 -8.51 -11.00
C LEU A 131 -7.44 -8.63 -10.32
N HIS A 132 -8.52 -8.50 -11.07
CA HIS A 132 -9.88 -8.71 -10.59
C HIS A 132 -10.03 -10.12 -10.01
N ASP A 133 -9.67 -11.16 -10.78
CA ASP A 133 -9.75 -12.55 -10.33
C ASP A 133 -8.97 -12.79 -9.04
N PHE A 134 -7.79 -12.19 -8.92
CA PHE A 134 -7.01 -12.26 -7.68
C PHE A 134 -7.73 -11.60 -6.51
N ILE A 135 -8.30 -10.40 -6.71
CA ILE A 135 -9.02 -9.66 -5.67
C ILE A 135 -10.26 -10.45 -5.21
N GLU A 136 -10.98 -11.10 -6.11
CA GLU A 136 -12.15 -11.95 -5.78
C GLU A 136 -11.78 -13.17 -4.91
N THR A 137 -10.49 -13.54 -4.81
CA THR A 137 -10.03 -14.57 -3.87
C THR A 137 -9.84 -14.06 -2.43
N LEU A 138 -10.01 -12.77 -2.18
CA LEU A 138 -9.76 -12.13 -0.88
C LEU A 138 -11.07 -11.74 -0.21
N ASP A 139 -11.27 -12.18 1.04
CA ASP A 139 -12.52 -11.96 1.79
C ASP A 139 -12.57 -10.64 2.58
N ASN A 140 -11.49 -9.84 2.53
CA ASN A 140 -11.27 -8.70 3.41
C ASN A 140 -11.14 -7.36 2.68
N VAL A 141 -11.40 -7.34 1.37
CA VAL A 141 -11.26 -6.12 0.55
C VAL A 141 -12.51 -5.26 0.71
N GLU A 142 -12.37 -4.10 1.33
CA GLU A 142 -13.47 -3.14 1.49
C GLU A 142 -13.61 -2.19 0.31
N ARG A 143 -12.51 -1.98 -0.43
CA ARG A 143 -12.48 -1.05 -1.56
C ARG A 143 -11.34 -1.36 -2.53
N VAL A 144 -11.61 -1.14 -3.80
CA VAL A 144 -10.60 -1.09 -4.86
C VAL A 144 -10.56 0.32 -5.42
N GLU A 145 -9.37 0.91 -5.48
CA GLU A 145 -9.13 2.23 -6.08
C GLU A 145 -8.19 2.10 -7.27
N VAL A 146 -8.68 2.48 -8.43
CA VAL A 146 -7.85 2.64 -9.62
C VAL A 146 -7.44 4.11 -9.72
N LEU A 147 -6.14 4.36 -9.67
CA LEU A 147 -5.57 5.70 -9.69
C LEU A 147 -4.95 5.96 -11.08
N PRO A 148 -5.30 7.07 -11.73
CA PRO A 148 -4.64 7.40 -12.98
C PRO A 148 -3.17 7.72 -12.75
N TYR A 149 -2.30 7.22 -13.64
CA TYR A 149 -0.90 7.60 -13.66
C TYR A 149 -0.75 9.12 -13.89
N HIS A 150 0.24 9.72 -13.25
CA HIS A 150 0.60 11.13 -13.41
C HIS A 150 2.11 11.33 -13.31
N THR A 151 2.62 12.38 -13.92
CA THR A 151 4.06 12.68 -14.00
C THR A 151 4.58 13.56 -12.86
N LEU A 152 3.77 13.88 -11.84
CA LEU A 152 4.12 14.82 -10.76
C LEU A 152 5.41 14.45 -9.99
N GLY A 153 5.79 13.18 -9.99
CA GLY A 153 7.01 12.71 -9.33
C GLY A 153 8.24 12.58 -10.24
N ALA A 154 8.08 12.74 -11.56
CA ALA A 154 9.15 12.47 -12.54
C ALA A 154 10.41 13.32 -12.30
N TYR A 155 10.24 14.59 -11.92
CA TYR A 155 11.37 15.49 -11.66
C TYR A 155 12.29 14.98 -10.54
N LYS A 156 11.75 14.25 -9.55
CA LYS A 156 12.53 13.70 -8.43
C LYS A 156 13.53 12.65 -8.89
N TRP A 157 13.18 11.85 -9.89
CA TRP A 157 14.08 10.87 -10.48
C TRP A 157 15.30 11.56 -11.10
N LYS A 158 15.04 12.64 -11.86
CA LYS A 158 16.08 13.45 -12.47
C LYS A 158 16.99 14.13 -11.42
N GLU A 159 16.40 14.70 -10.36
CA GLU A 159 17.15 15.32 -9.26
C GLU A 159 18.04 14.31 -8.51
N LEU A 160 17.59 13.06 -8.39
CA LEU A 160 18.35 11.98 -7.77
C LEU A 160 19.34 11.29 -8.73
N GLY A 161 19.40 11.69 -10.00
CA GLY A 161 20.28 11.10 -11.01
C GLY A 161 19.85 9.73 -11.49
N TYR A 162 18.58 9.38 -11.36
CA TYR A 162 18.01 8.12 -11.83
C TYR A 162 17.28 8.29 -13.16
N ASP A 163 17.34 7.28 -14.01
CA ASP A 163 16.56 7.22 -15.24
C ASP A 163 15.08 6.98 -14.92
N TYR A 164 14.21 7.84 -15.41
CA TYR A 164 12.78 7.69 -15.26
C TYR A 164 12.23 6.72 -16.31
N LYS A 165 11.91 5.49 -15.89
CA LYS A 165 11.50 4.40 -16.80
C LYS A 165 10.15 4.61 -17.50
N LEU A 166 9.38 5.59 -17.09
CA LEU A 166 8.09 5.96 -17.69
C LEU A 166 8.21 7.26 -18.50
N GLU A 167 9.43 7.64 -18.92
CA GLU A 167 9.62 8.80 -19.77
C GLU A 167 8.90 8.62 -21.12
N GLY A 168 8.14 9.62 -21.55
CA GLY A 168 7.35 9.57 -22.79
C GLY A 168 5.99 8.88 -22.66
N ILE A 169 5.61 8.38 -21.48
CA ILE A 169 4.27 7.86 -21.24
C ILE A 169 3.38 9.02 -20.75
N ASP A 170 2.36 9.34 -21.51
CA ASP A 170 1.38 10.36 -21.15
C ASP A 170 0.38 9.82 -20.12
N PRO A 171 -0.11 10.66 -19.18
CA PRO A 171 -1.21 10.32 -18.30
C PRO A 171 -2.47 9.91 -19.11
N PRO A 172 -3.30 8.99 -18.59
CA PRO A 172 -4.57 8.67 -19.23
C PRO A 172 -5.48 9.91 -19.26
N THR A 173 -6.24 10.06 -20.36
CA THR A 173 -7.19 11.16 -20.59
C THR A 173 -8.50 10.96 -19.84
#